data_95949b017201886a8dbb11022e6a06cd
#
_entry.id   95949b017201886a8dbb11022e6a06cd
#
_cell.length_a   1.000
_cell.length_b   1.000
_cell.length_c   1.000
_cell.angle_alpha   90.00
_cell.angle_beta   90.00
_cell.angle_gamma   90.00
#
_symmetry.space_group_name_H-M   'P 1'
#
loop_
_entity.id
_entity.type
_entity.pdbx_description
1 polymer ?
#
loop_
_entity_poly.entity_id
_entity_poly.type
_entity_poly.pdbx_seq_one_letter_code
_entity_poly.pdbx_strand_id
1 'polypeptide(L)'
;MESLGANFGFKEVGEISYDIEWALIDFYLSQGHNVILDSPCLYSEMIERGLNLTQKYNAEYKYVECLLNDYDELNNRLRNRKRMISQIERVPSEETLLKTIENAKKPSNVRIHIVNTKEPIESYIKSVIEYLNA
;
A
#
# COMPACT_ATOMS: atom_id res chain seq x y z
N MET A 1 8.79 -6.17 -12.15
CA MET A 1 9.28 -7.34 -11.36
C MET A 1 9.50 -8.59 -12.21
N GLU A 2 8.55 -9.00 -13.06
CA GLU A 2 8.67 -10.24 -13.85
C GLU A 2 9.88 -10.26 -14.78
N SER A 3 10.22 -9.13 -15.42
CA SER A 3 11.37 -9.02 -16.31
C SER A 3 12.72 -9.09 -15.60
N LEU A 4 12.78 -8.75 -14.31
CA LEU A 4 14.00 -8.79 -13.51
C LEU A 4 14.22 -10.18 -12.88
N GLY A 5 13.16 -10.93 -12.62
CA GLY A 5 13.21 -12.23 -11.95
C GLY A 5 14.00 -13.32 -12.67
N ALA A 6 14.30 -13.13 -13.96
CA ALA A 6 15.11 -14.07 -14.73
C ALA A 6 16.61 -14.04 -14.35
N ASN A 7 17.10 -12.92 -13.79
CA ASN A 7 18.53 -12.70 -13.51
C ASN A 7 18.85 -12.43 -12.03
N PHE A 8 17.83 -12.24 -11.17
CA PHE A 8 17.99 -11.86 -9.77
C PHE A 8 17.13 -12.73 -8.86
N GLY A 9 17.54 -12.89 -7.59
CA GLY A 9 16.74 -13.52 -6.56
C GLY A 9 15.47 -12.71 -6.24
N PHE A 10 14.44 -13.37 -5.73
CA PHE A 10 13.13 -12.74 -5.46
C PHE A 10 13.23 -11.54 -4.50
N LYS A 11 14.10 -11.65 -3.48
CA LYS A 11 14.35 -10.56 -2.52
C LYS A 11 14.99 -9.35 -3.19
N GLU A 12 16.03 -9.56 -3.99
CA GLU A 12 16.75 -8.51 -4.72
C GLU A 12 15.82 -7.79 -5.70
N VAL A 13 14.96 -8.53 -6.40
CA VAL A 13 13.95 -7.95 -7.30
C VAL A 13 12.96 -7.06 -6.52
N GLY A 14 12.58 -7.47 -5.31
CA GLY A 14 11.73 -6.68 -4.43
C GLY A 14 12.39 -5.36 -4.04
N GLU A 15 13.63 -5.39 -3.57
CA GLU A 15 14.41 -4.20 -3.17
C GLU A 15 14.57 -3.22 -4.35
N ILE A 16 14.99 -3.72 -5.52
CA ILE A 16 15.13 -2.89 -6.74
C ILE A 16 13.78 -2.27 -7.12
N SER A 17 12.69 -3.03 -7.03
CA SER A 17 11.36 -2.51 -7.37
C SER A 17 10.94 -1.36 -6.45
N TYR A 18 11.17 -1.48 -5.16
CA TYR A 18 10.90 -0.40 -4.20
C TYR A 18 11.76 0.83 -4.47
N ASP A 19 13.04 0.67 -4.79
CA ASP A 19 13.91 1.81 -5.11
C ASP A 19 13.47 2.54 -6.38
N ILE A 20 13.00 1.80 -7.41
CA ILE A 20 12.43 2.39 -8.61
C ILE A 20 11.12 3.14 -8.28
N GLU A 21 10.23 2.54 -7.50
CA GLU A 21 8.98 3.19 -7.07
C GLU A 21 9.25 4.50 -6.34
N TRP A 22 10.17 4.52 -5.38
CA TRP A 22 10.53 5.74 -4.66
C TRP A 22 11.18 6.80 -5.54
N ALA A 23 12.01 6.40 -6.49
CA ALA A 23 12.59 7.33 -7.47
C ALA A 23 11.52 7.96 -8.37
N LEU A 24 10.52 7.20 -8.79
CA LEU A 24 9.39 7.71 -9.55
C LEU A 24 8.52 8.67 -8.71
N ILE A 25 8.25 8.35 -7.45
CA ILE A 25 7.51 9.23 -6.54
C ILE A 25 8.25 10.57 -6.37
N ASP A 26 9.56 10.53 -6.11
CA ASP A 26 10.40 11.73 -5.98
C ASP A 26 10.35 12.58 -7.27
N PHE A 27 10.48 11.93 -8.43
CA PHE A 27 10.40 12.61 -9.72
C PHE A 27 9.04 13.30 -9.93
N TYR A 28 7.92 12.58 -9.75
CA TYR A 28 6.60 13.17 -9.99
C TYR A 28 6.24 14.27 -9.00
N LEU A 29 6.60 14.12 -7.72
CA LEU A 29 6.44 15.18 -6.72
C LEU A 29 7.26 16.42 -7.08
N SER A 30 8.48 16.26 -7.63
CA SER A 30 9.31 17.37 -8.10
C SER A 30 8.69 18.17 -9.25
N GLN A 31 7.80 17.53 -10.02
CA GLN A 31 7.04 18.16 -11.10
C GLN A 31 5.70 18.76 -10.63
N GLY A 32 5.40 18.71 -9.32
CA GLY A 32 4.15 19.21 -8.75
C GLY A 32 2.94 18.31 -8.95
N HIS A 33 3.14 17.05 -9.28
CA HIS A 33 2.05 16.09 -9.42
C HIS A 33 1.63 15.50 -8.07
N ASN A 34 0.34 15.17 -7.95
CA ASN A 34 -0.14 14.30 -6.88
C ASN A 34 0.26 12.85 -7.19
N VAL A 35 0.66 12.11 -6.17
CA VAL A 35 1.09 10.71 -6.30
C VAL A 35 0.32 9.84 -5.34
N ILE A 36 -0.13 8.68 -5.81
CA ILE A 36 -0.71 7.61 -4.99
C ILE A 36 0.24 6.43 -5.02
N LEU A 37 0.71 5.99 -3.85
CA LEU A 37 1.43 4.74 -3.68
C LEU A 37 0.46 3.68 -3.14
N ASP A 38 0.18 2.65 -3.94
CA ASP A 38 -0.61 1.47 -3.53
C ASP A 38 0.35 0.33 -3.17
N SER A 39 0.59 0.16 -1.88
CA SER A 39 1.52 -0.84 -1.36
C SER A 39 1.15 -1.25 0.07
N PRO A 40 1.40 -2.52 0.47
CA PRO A 40 1.30 -2.90 1.87
C PRO A 40 2.35 -2.15 2.70
N CYS A 41 1.91 -1.49 3.77
CA CYS A 41 2.81 -0.74 4.67
C CYS A 41 3.33 -1.66 5.79
N LEU A 42 4.33 -2.47 5.46
CA LEU A 42 4.92 -3.44 6.40
C LEU A 42 6.15 -2.92 7.14
N TYR A 43 6.77 -1.85 6.64
CA TYR A 43 8.01 -1.29 7.15
C TYR A 43 7.84 0.19 7.50
N SER A 44 8.34 0.61 8.68
CA SER A 44 8.33 2.02 9.10
C SER A 44 9.06 2.94 8.14
N GLU A 45 10.09 2.42 7.48
CA GLU A 45 10.87 3.12 6.45
C GLU A 45 10.00 3.66 5.30
N MET A 46 8.90 2.97 4.94
CA MET A 46 7.97 3.46 3.92
C MET A 46 7.27 4.75 4.35
N ILE A 47 6.89 4.83 5.62
CA ILE A 47 6.28 6.03 6.20
C ILE A 47 7.31 7.17 6.25
N GLU A 48 8.51 6.87 6.73
CA GLU A 48 9.61 7.86 6.85
C GLU A 48 9.99 8.43 5.48
N ARG A 49 10.15 7.59 4.46
CA ARG A 49 10.44 8.03 3.08
C ARG A 49 9.32 8.93 2.54
N GLY A 50 8.06 8.53 2.74
CA GLY A 50 6.90 9.33 2.31
C GLY A 50 6.85 10.69 3.00
N LEU A 51 7.03 10.76 4.31
CA LEU A 51 7.06 12.00 5.08
C LEU A 51 8.23 12.91 4.66
N ASN A 52 9.40 12.35 4.43
CA ASN A 52 10.57 13.11 3.98
C ASN A 52 10.34 13.73 2.59
N LEU A 53 9.73 12.98 1.66
CA LEU A 53 9.41 13.49 0.32
C LEU A 53 8.35 14.59 0.36
N THR A 54 7.31 14.42 1.18
CA THR A 54 6.29 15.47 1.33
C THR A 54 6.87 16.74 1.95
N GLN A 55 7.76 16.62 2.92
CA GLN A 55 8.48 17.77 3.47
C GLN A 55 9.39 18.44 2.42
N LYS A 56 10.14 17.65 1.63
CA LYS A 56 11.04 18.14 0.58
C LYS A 56 10.29 18.98 -0.48
N TYR A 57 9.09 18.57 -0.85
CA TYR A 57 8.31 19.21 -1.92
C TYR A 57 7.14 20.08 -1.43
N ASN A 58 7.06 20.32 -0.12
CA ASN A 58 5.94 21.05 0.51
C ASN A 58 4.58 20.47 0.10
N ALA A 59 4.50 19.14 0.04
CA ALA A 59 3.31 18.36 -0.28
C ALA A 59 2.62 17.90 1.02
N GLU A 60 1.37 17.47 0.91
CA GLU A 60 0.62 16.92 2.04
C GLU A 60 0.67 15.40 2.01
N TYR A 61 0.97 14.78 3.17
CA TYR A 61 0.95 13.33 3.33
C TYR A 61 -0.44 12.88 3.77
N LYS A 62 -1.08 12.07 2.96
CA LYS A 62 -2.36 11.43 3.27
C LYS A 62 -2.18 9.91 3.40
N TYR A 63 -2.90 9.29 4.32
CA TYR A 63 -2.84 7.84 4.53
C TYR A 63 -4.24 7.24 4.57
N VAL A 64 -4.54 6.39 3.60
CA VAL A 64 -5.80 5.64 3.53
C VAL A 64 -5.49 4.17 3.81
N GLU A 65 -6.10 3.62 4.86
CA GLU A 65 -5.99 2.20 5.18
C GLU A 65 -7.18 1.45 4.59
N CYS A 66 -6.91 0.56 3.64
CA CYS A 66 -7.89 -0.37 3.09
C CYS A 66 -7.93 -1.64 3.95
N LEU A 67 -8.87 -1.73 4.87
CA LEU A 67 -8.99 -2.82 5.82
C LEU A 67 -9.99 -3.87 5.32
N LEU A 68 -9.59 -5.14 5.36
CA LEU A 68 -10.47 -6.29 5.24
C LEU A 68 -10.15 -7.28 6.36
N ASN A 69 -10.96 -7.25 7.41
CA ASN A 69 -10.85 -8.17 8.54
C ASN A 69 -11.90 -9.30 8.42
N ASP A 70 -11.86 -10.00 7.29
CA ASP A 70 -12.69 -11.16 6.99
C ASP A 70 -11.85 -12.17 6.23
N TYR A 71 -11.45 -13.22 6.93
CA TYR A 71 -10.53 -14.23 6.42
C TYR A 71 -11.08 -14.98 5.20
N ASP A 72 -12.36 -15.35 5.23
CA ASP A 72 -12.99 -16.11 4.17
C ASP A 72 -13.18 -15.26 2.92
N GLU A 73 -13.64 -14.03 3.09
CA GLU A 73 -13.79 -13.07 1.98
C GLU A 73 -12.43 -12.73 1.36
N LEU A 74 -11.39 -12.50 2.17
CA LEU A 74 -10.04 -12.25 1.68
C LEU A 74 -9.54 -13.41 0.81
N ASN A 75 -9.63 -14.64 1.31
CA ASN A 75 -9.18 -15.81 0.56
C ASN A 75 -10.04 -16.07 -0.68
N ASN A 76 -11.33 -15.76 -0.64
CA ASN A 76 -12.19 -15.80 -1.81
C ASN A 76 -11.72 -14.84 -2.90
N ARG A 77 -11.41 -13.58 -2.54
CA ARG A 77 -10.86 -12.59 -3.49
C ARG A 77 -9.50 -13.00 -4.03
N LEU A 78 -8.61 -13.52 -3.19
CA LEU A 78 -7.28 -13.99 -3.60
C LEU A 78 -7.37 -15.12 -4.63
N ARG A 79 -8.28 -16.08 -4.44
CA ARG A 79 -8.49 -17.22 -5.35
C ARG A 79 -9.10 -16.81 -6.68
N ASN A 80 -9.97 -15.81 -6.67
CA ASN A 80 -10.74 -15.42 -7.86
C ASN A 80 -10.03 -14.38 -8.73
N ARG A 81 -8.89 -13.82 -8.29
CA ARG A 81 -8.12 -12.87 -9.10
C ARG A 81 -7.13 -13.57 -10.03
N LYS A 82 -6.83 -12.95 -11.17
CA LYS A 82 -5.68 -13.34 -11.99
C LYS A 82 -4.39 -12.94 -11.25
N ARG A 83 -3.72 -13.92 -10.66
CA ARG A 83 -2.53 -13.71 -9.84
C ARG A 83 -1.32 -13.32 -10.69
N MET A 84 -0.57 -12.31 -10.26
CA MET A 84 0.79 -12.02 -10.73
C MET A 84 1.82 -12.80 -9.90
N ILE A 85 3.04 -12.96 -10.43
CA ILE A 85 4.10 -13.76 -9.81
C ILE A 85 4.47 -13.30 -8.39
N SER A 86 4.39 -12.00 -8.13
CA SER A 86 4.71 -11.38 -6.83
C SER A 86 3.58 -11.44 -5.81
N GLN A 87 2.39 -11.90 -6.20
CA GLN A 87 1.21 -11.87 -5.32
C GLN A 87 1.01 -13.20 -4.62
N ILE A 88 0.58 -13.15 -3.35
CA ILE A 88 0.22 -14.35 -2.59
C ILE A 88 -1.06 -14.98 -3.16
N GLU A 89 -1.16 -16.28 -3.06
CA GLU A 89 -2.32 -17.06 -3.52
C GLU A 89 -3.41 -17.16 -2.46
N ARG A 90 -3.01 -17.23 -1.20
CA ARG A 90 -3.90 -17.33 -0.04
C ARG A 90 -3.22 -16.84 1.22
N VAL A 91 -4.01 -16.51 2.23
CA VAL A 91 -3.54 -16.34 3.61
C VAL A 91 -3.69 -17.70 4.31
N PRO A 92 -2.63 -18.24 4.95
CA PRO A 92 -2.65 -19.60 5.51
C PRO A 92 -3.67 -19.81 6.64
N SER A 93 -3.88 -18.80 7.49
CA SER A 93 -4.79 -18.87 8.64
C SER A 93 -5.32 -17.50 9.04
N GLU A 94 -6.44 -17.47 9.76
CA GLU A 94 -6.99 -16.24 10.33
C GLU A 94 -6.01 -15.58 11.31
N GLU A 95 -5.28 -16.37 12.11
CA GLU A 95 -4.23 -15.85 12.99
C GLU A 95 -3.14 -15.10 12.20
N THR A 96 -2.76 -15.61 11.03
CA THR A 96 -1.79 -14.94 10.14
C THR A 96 -2.35 -13.61 9.63
N LEU A 97 -3.63 -13.56 9.27
CA LEU A 97 -4.29 -12.31 8.87
C LEU A 97 -4.26 -11.28 10.01
N LEU A 98 -4.69 -11.67 11.21
CA LEU A 98 -4.72 -10.78 12.38
C LEU A 98 -3.33 -10.25 12.71
N LYS A 99 -2.31 -11.10 12.74
CA LYS A 99 -0.91 -10.68 12.95
C LYS A 99 -0.43 -9.70 11.88
N THR A 100 -0.83 -9.90 10.63
CA THR A 100 -0.47 -8.97 9.53
C THR A 100 -1.12 -7.61 9.74
N ILE A 101 -2.39 -7.56 10.12
CA ILE A 101 -3.11 -6.31 10.42
C ILE A 101 -2.48 -5.59 11.62
N GLU A 102 -2.17 -6.32 12.70
CA GLU A 102 -1.56 -5.75 13.91
C GLU A 102 -0.14 -5.21 13.66
N ASN A 103 0.64 -5.91 12.81
CA ASN A 103 2.02 -5.51 12.50
C ASN A 103 2.13 -4.45 11.40
N ALA A 104 1.03 -4.14 10.70
CA ALA A 104 1.02 -3.09 9.69
C ALA A 104 1.45 -1.75 10.31
N LYS A 105 2.36 -1.06 9.65
CA LYS A 105 2.89 0.22 10.12
C LYS A 105 1.94 1.35 9.75
N LYS A 106 1.79 2.30 10.67
CA LYS A 106 0.91 3.46 10.48
C LYS A 106 1.62 4.73 10.93
N PRO A 107 1.42 5.86 10.24
CA PRO A 107 1.99 7.13 10.67
C PRO A 107 1.33 7.59 11.98
N SER A 108 2.13 8.06 12.94
CA SER A 108 1.64 8.52 14.25
C SER A 108 1.12 9.97 14.22
N ASN A 109 1.66 10.80 13.33
CA ASN A 109 1.39 12.24 13.30
C ASN A 109 0.53 12.69 12.11
N VAL A 110 -0.12 11.74 11.45
CA VAL A 110 -0.98 11.98 10.30
C VAL A 110 -2.35 11.38 10.57
N ARG A 111 -3.41 12.12 10.21
CA ARG A 111 -4.77 11.58 10.27
C ARG A 111 -4.88 10.40 9.29
N ILE A 112 -5.30 9.25 9.80
CA ILE A 112 -5.53 8.04 9.00
C ILE A 112 -7.01 7.99 8.63
N HIS A 113 -7.31 7.75 7.35
CA HIS A 113 -8.65 7.42 6.90
C HIS A 113 -8.77 5.91 6.67
N ILE A 114 -9.63 5.24 7.43
CA ILE A 114 -9.80 3.78 7.36
C ILE A 114 -11.08 3.49 6.58
N VAL A 115 -10.97 2.61 5.58
CA VAL A 115 -12.11 2.11 4.81
C VAL A 115 -12.25 0.60 4.99
N ASN A 116 -13.49 0.15 5.22
CA ASN A 116 -13.81 -1.27 5.25
C ASN A 116 -14.08 -1.75 3.81
N THR A 117 -13.11 -2.43 3.22
CA THR A 117 -13.20 -2.91 1.83
C THR A 117 -14.10 -4.15 1.66
N LYS A 118 -14.73 -4.64 2.72
CA LYS A 118 -15.82 -5.62 2.61
C LYS A 118 -17.05 -4.99 1.96
N GLU A 119 -17.29 -3.71 2.25
CA GLU A 119 -18.38 -2.94 1.67
C GLU A 119 -18.07 -2.56 0.20
N PRO A 120 -19.10 -2.32 -0.62
CA PRO A 120 -18.91 -1.87 -1.99
C PRO A 120 -18.24 -0.49 -2.05
N ILE A 121 -17.43 -0.25 -3.07
CA ILE A 121 -16.63 0.98 -3.22
C ILE A 121 -17.48 2.25 -3.17
N GLU A 122 -18.70 2.21 -3.68
CA GLU A 122 -19.65 3.31 -3.71
C GLU A 122 -20.02 3.81 -2.31
N SER A 123 -19.92 2.94 -1.31
CA SER A 123 -20.25 3.28 0.08
C SER A 123 -19.19 4.14 0.77
N TYR A 124 -17.93 4.08 0.33
CA TYR A 124 -16.83 4.78 1.00
C TYR A 124 -16.02 5.72 0.10
N ILE A 125 -16.11 5.63 -1.22
CA ILE A 125 -15.26 6.43 -2.12
C ILE A 125 -15.45 7.94 -1.91
N LYS A 126 -16.67 8.38 -1.62
CA LYS A 126 -16.95 9.79 -1.36
C LYS A 126 -16.17 10.29 -0.14
N SER A 127 -16.16 9.56 0.97
CA SER A 127 -15.44 9.92 2.18
C SER A 127 -13.91 9.93 1.98
N VAL A 128 -13.39 9.04 1.12
CA VAL A 128 -11.98 9.06 0.71
C VAL A 128 -11.65 10.33 -0.05
N ILE A 129 -12.47 10.71 -1.04
CA ILE A 129 -12.27 11.93 -1.81
C ILE A 129 -12.34 13.17 -0.91
N GLU A 130 -13.30 13.24 0.02
CA GLU A 130 -13.41 14.32 1.01
C GLU A 130 -12.16 14.40 1.89
N TYR A 131 -11.64 13.26 2.37
CA TYR A 131 -10.41 13.19 3.13
C TYR A 131 -9.19 13.66 2.35
N LEU A 132 -9.07 13.30 1.08
CA LEU A 132 -7.95 13.71 0.23
C LEU A 132 -7.94 15.20 -0.07
N ASN A 133 -9.12 15.85 -0.08
CA ASN A 133 -9.28 17.27 -0.36
C ASN A 133 -9.37 18.16 0.91
N ALA A 134 -9.37 17.54 2.09
CA ALA A 134 -9.39 18.26 3.36
C ALA A 134 -7.99 18.70 3.77
#